data_29b16a8aedf0259c7a043a31d700e10f
#
_entry.id   29b16a8aedf0259c7a043a31d700e10f
#
_cell.length_a   1.000
_cell.length_b   1.000
_cell.length_c   1.000
_cell.angle_alpha   90.00
_cell.angle_beta   90.00
_cell.angle_gamma   90.00
#
_symmetry.space_group_name_H-M   'P 1'
#
loop_
_entity.id
_entity.type
_entity.pdbx_description
1 polymer ?
#
loop_
_entity_poly.entity_id
_entity_poly.type
_entity_poly.pdbx_seq_one_letter_code
_entity_poly.pdbx_strand_id
1 'polypeptide(L)'
;MFDMEYPWWEFVVRGTLVYLILLVMVRVSGRRTVGQFTPFDLLVVMLLSESVSNALTGGDQSIGGGLIVAAVLVALNMLMAFLSSHSEKMSKVLDGTAVLLGRNGALYEEVIKKCRLSDEEVQESMRECDCKLDEMEYMFLEADGRITVQKKRQS
;
A
#
# COMPACT_ATOMS: atom_id res chain seq x y z
N MET A 1 -31.20 11.10 12.06
CA MET A 1 -29.82 11.45 12.42
C MET A 1 -29.22 10.49 13.46
N PHE A 2 -29.96 10.09 14.48
CA PHE A 2 -29.52 9.14 15.51
C PHE A 2 -30.11 7.73 15.33
N ASP A 3 -31.18 7.59 14.59
CA ASP A 3 -31.80 6.28 14.32
C ASP A 3 -31.05 5.58 13.20
N MET A 4 -30.51 4.41 13.52
CA MET A 4 -29.85 3.52 12.56
C MET A 4 -30.89 2.70 11.82
N GLU A 5 -30.79 2.62 10.49
CA GLU A 5 -31.69 1.79 9.67
C GLU A 5 -31.41 0.30 9.83
N TYR A 6 -30.16 -0.03 10.17
CA TYR A 6 -29.70 -1.40 10.33
C TYR A 6 -29.21 -1.67 11.76
N PRO A 7 -29.25 -2.92 12.24
CA PRO A 7 -28.71 -3.29 13.53
C PRO A 7 -27.19 -3.11 13.56
N TRP A 8 -26.63 -2.72 14.70
CA TRP A 8 -25.20 -2.40 14.88
C TRP A 8 -24.24 -3.49 14.40
N TRP A 9 -24.60 -4.76 14.53
CA TRP A 9 -23.77 -5.89 14.08
C TRP A 9 -23.59 -5.95 12.56
N GLU A 10 -24.55 -5.43 11.81
CA GLU A 10 -24.47 -5.39 10.35
C GLU A 10 -23.34 -4.45 9.89
N PHE A 11 -23.18 -3.30 10.54
CA PHE A 11 -22.07 -2.40 10.27
C PHE A 11 -20.71 -3.04 10.61
N VAL A 12 -20.63 -3.85 11.67
CA VAL A 12 -19.43 -4.61 12.02
C VAL A 12 -19.09 -5.63 10.93
N VAL A 13 -20.06 -6.40 10.47
CA VAL A 13 -19.87 -7.41 9.41
C VAL A 13 -19.48 -6.74 8.09
N ARG A 14 -20.19 -5.70 7.66
CA ARG A 14 -19.92 -4.95 6.43
C ARG A 14 -18.51 -4.33 6.50
N GLY A 15 -18.18 -3.63 7.57
CA GLY A 15 -16.86 -3.02 7.77
C GLY A 15 -15.73 -4.04 7.73
N THR A 16 -15.89 -5.18 8.39
CA THR A 16 -14.90 -6.26 8.39
C THR A 16 -14.71 -6.86 7.00
N LEU A 17 -15.80 -7.16 6.30
CA LEU A 17 -15.77 -7.78 4.99
C LEU A 17 -15.14 -6.84 3.95
N VAL A 18 -15.56 -5.59 3.93
CA VAL A 18 -15.00 -4.57 3.03
C VAL A 18 -13.52 -4.35 3.31
N TYR A 19 -13.11 -4.25 4.59
CA TYR A 19 -11.71 -4.11 4.97
C TYR A 19 -10.85 -5.27 4.44
N LEU A 20 -11.29 -6.50 4.64
CA LEU A 20 -10.56 -7.69 4.18
C LEU A 20 -10.46 -7.74 2.65
N ILE A 21 -11.55 -7.43 1.94
CA ILE A 21 -11.55 -7.37 0.47
C ILE A 21 -10.57 -6.31 -0.02
N LEU A 22 -10.60 -5.10 0.54
CA LEU A 22 -9.67 -4.02 0.16
C LEU A 22 -8.22 -4.38 0.46
N LEU A 23 -7.96 -5.02 1.62
CA LEU A 23 -6.63 -5.48 1.99
C LEU A 23 -6.10 -6.48 0.95
N VAL A 24 -6.93 -7.45 0.54
CA VAL A 24 -6.56 -8.41 -0.52
C VAL A 24 -6.35 -7.70 -1.85
N MET A 25 -7.25 -6.79 -2.23
CA MET A 25 -7.13 -6.04 -3.49
C MET A 25 -5.84 -5.22 -3.55
N VAL A 26 -5.53 -4.45 -2.50
CA VAL A 26 -4.29 -3.68 -2.42
C VAL A 26 -3.07 -4.60 -2.48
N ARG A 27 -3.14 -5.76 -1.81
CA ARG A 27 -2.05 -6.72 -1.82
C ARG A 27 -1.81 -7.36 -3.20
N VAL A 28 -2.86 -7.68 -3.92
CA VAL A 28 -2.79 -8.26 -5.29
C VAL A 28 -2.37 -7.20 -6.31
N SER A 29 -2.77 -5.94 -6.12
CA SER A 29 -2.39 -4.82 -6.99
C SER A 29 -0.87 -4.56 -7.01
N GLY A 30 -0.14 -5.04 -5.99
CA GLY A 30 1.32 -4.98 -5.94
C GLY A 30 1.86 -3.71 -5.29
N ARG A 31 3.19 -3.53 -5.35
CA ARG A 31 3.94 -2.49 -4.62
C ARG A 31 3.85 -1.08 -5.22
N ARG A 32 3.24 -0.95 -6.39
CA ARG A 32 3.26 0.26 -7.22
C ARG A 32 2.43 1.42 -6.68
N THR A 33 1.63 1.20 -5.63
CA THR A 33 0.47 2.04 -5.36
C THR A 33 0.69 3.18 -4.36
N VAL A 34 1.79 3.26 -3.65
CA VAL A 34 1.89 4.20 -2.52
C VAL A 34 2.94 5.30 -2.71
N GLY A 35 3.93 5.10 -3.57
CA GLY A 35 5.05 6.03 -3.72
C GLY A 35 4.82 7.20 -4.69
N GLN A 36 4.04 6.99 -5.75
CA GLN A 36 3.86 7.99 -6.82
C GLN A 36 2.42 7.92 -7.35
N PHE A 37 1.51 8.69 -6.76
CA PHE A 37 0.15 8.81 -7.28
C PHE A 37 0.12 9.67 -8.53
N THR A 38 -0.28 9.07 -9.64
CA THR A 38 -0.65 9.82 -10.84
C THR A 38 -2.04 10.44 -10.69
N PRO A 39 -2.39 11.46 -11.48
CA PRO A 39 -3.75 12.01 -11.50
C PRO A 39 -4.84 10.95 -11.75
N PHE A 40 -4.54 9.91 -12.53
CA PHE A 40 -5.44 8.78 -12.77
C PHE A 40 -5.62 7.91 -11.53
N ASP A 41 -4.58 7.69 -10.74
CA ASP A 41 -4.66 6.93 -9.50
C ASP A 41 -5.55 7.66 -8.48
N LEU A 42 -5.44 8.99 -8.40
CA LEU A 42 -6.31 9.81 -7.55
C LEU A 42 -7.77 9.72 -7.97
N LEU A 43 -8.06 9.70 -9.27
CA LEU A 43 -9.40 9.52 -9.79
C LEU A 43 -9.96 8.15 -9.40
N VAL A 44 -9.16 7.09 -9.55
CA VAL A 44 -9.55 5.72 -9.14
C VAL A 44 -9.81 5.65 -7.64
N VAL A 45 -8.94 6.27 -6.82
CA VAL A 45 -9.12 6.32 -5.35
C VAL A 45 -10.40 7.06 -4.98
N MET A 46 -10.75 8.17 -5.64
CA MET A 46 -12.00 8.88 -5.39
C MET A 46 -13.24 8.03 -5.74
N LEU A 47 -13.24 7.37 -6.90
CA LEU A 47 -14.33 6.48 -7.30
C LEU A 47 -14.47 5.27 -6.38
N LEU A 48 -13.33 4.70 -5.97
CA LEU A 48 -13.30 3.60 -5.03
C LEU A 48 -13.85 4.03 -3.66
N SER A 49 -13.46 5.21 -3.17
CA SER A 49 -13.94 5.78 -1.91
C SER A 49 -15.45 5.89 -1.88
N GLU A 50 -16.06 6.40 -2.95
CA GLU A 50 -17.53 6.53 -3.06
C GLU A 50 -18.21 5.16 -3.07
N SER A 51 -17.68 4.22 -3.87
CA SER A 51 -18.20 2.85 -3.93
C SER A 51 -18.12 2.13 -2.60
N VAL A 52 -17.00 2.30 -1.90
CA VAL A 52 -16.74 1.68 -0.59
C VAL A 52 -17.62 2.29 0.49
N SER A 53 -17.84 3.61 0.47
CA SER A 53 -18.71 4.31 1.44
C SER A 53 -20.10 3.69 1.47
N ASN A 54 -20.71 3.49 0.31
CA ASN A 54 -22.04 2.85 0.20
C ASN A 54 -22.02 1.38 0.68
N ALA A 55 -20.94 0.64 0.41
CA ALA A 55 -20.81 -0.75 0.87
C ALA A 55 -20.68 -0.84 2.40
N LEU A 56 -19.97 0.10 3.03
CA LEU A 56 -19.74 0.15 4.47
C LEU A 56 -21.03 0.46 5.24
N THR A 57 -21.78 1.49 4.81
CA THR A 57 -22.95 1.98 5.53
C THR A 57 -24.26 1.38 5.04
N GLY A 58 -24.28 0.77 3.84
CA GLY A 58 -25.51 0.28 3.22
C GLY A 58 -26.49 1.40 2.82
N GLY A 59 -25.99 2.65 2.73
CA GLY A 59 -26.80 3.84 2.51
C GLY A 59 -27.30 4.51 3.79
N ASP A 60 -27.07 3.92 4.95
CA ASP A 60 -27.38 4.55 6.24
C ASP A 60 -26.50 5.78 6.47
N GLN A 61 -27.12 6.92 6.71
CA GLN A 61 -26.46 8.20 6.98
C GLN A 61 -26.50 8.59 8.47
N SER A 62 -26.76 7.62 9.35
CA SER A 62 -26.75 7.87 10.78
C SER A 62 -25.34 8.08 11.32
N ILE A 63 -25.19 8.97 12.29
CA ILE A 63 -23.93 9.20 13.00
C ILE A 63 -23.51 7.91 13.72
N GLY A 64 -24.45 7.16 14.29
CA GLY A 64 -24.20 5.90 14.98
C GLY A 64 -23.57 4.85 14.06
N GLY A 65 -24.15 4.62 12.88
CA GLY A 65 -23.61 3.70 11.87
C GLY A 65 -22.21 4.08 11.43
N GLY A 66 -21.98 5.37 11.11
CA GLY A 66 -20.67 5.89 10.73
C GLY A 66 -19.59 5.69 11.81
N LEU A 67 -19.93 5.94 13.08
CA LEU A 67 -19.00 5.74 14.21
C LEU A 67 -18.65 4.26 14.43
N ILE A 68 -19.62 3.35 14.30
CA ILE A 68 -19.38 1.91 14.41
C ILE A 68 -18.42 1.45 13.31
N VAL A 69 -18.68 1.84 12.06
CA VAL A 69 -17.80 1.51 10.92
C VAL A 69 -16.39 2.05 11.16
N ALA A 70 -16.24 3.32 11.57
CA ALA A 70 -14.93 3.91 11.85
C ALA A 70 -14.18 3.16 12.96
N ALA A 71 -14.86 2.81 14.05
CA ALA A 71 -14.28 2.05 15.15
C ALA A 71 -13.82 0.64 14.71
N VAL A 72 -14.62 -0.05 13.88
CA VAL A 72 -14.27 -1.37 13.32
C VAL A 72 -13.03 -1.27 12.43
N LEU A 73 -12.96 -0.29 11.53
CA LEU A 73 -11.81 -0.12 10.65
C LEU A 73 -10.53 0.18 11.43
N VAL A 74 -10.60 1.06 12.43
CA VAL A 74 -9.47 1.36 13.30
C VAL A 74 -9.02 0.12 14.09
N ALA A 75 -9.97 -0.62 14.68
CA ALA A 75 -9.67 -1.84 15.42
C ALA A 75 -9.02 -2.91 14.55
N LEU A 76 -9.52 -3.13 13.32
CA LEU A 76 -8.93 -4.07 12.37
C LEU A 76 -7.52 -3.62 11.94
N ASN A 77 -7.32 -2.33 11.68
CA ASN A 77 -5.99 -1.81 11.34
C ASN A 77 -4.98 -2.00 12.50
N MET A 78 -5.39 -1.71 13.73
CA MET A 78 -4.55 -1.96 14.91
C MET A 78 -4.26 -3.46 15.09
N LEU A 79 -5.23 -4.33 14.86
CA LEU A 79 -5.05 -5.78 14.92
C LEU A 79 -4.05 -6.25 13.86
N MET A 80 -4.14 -5.76 12.63
CA MET A 80 -3.19 -6.10 11.55
C MET A 80 -1.78 -5.61 11.88
N ALA A 81 -1.62 -4.40 12.40
CA ALA A 81 -0.34 -3.87 12.85
C ALA A 81 0.27 -4.71 13.99
N PHE A 82 -0.56 -5.12 14.95
CA PHE A 82 -0.13 -6.00 16.04
C PHE A 82 0.29 -7.39 15.53
N LEU A 83 -0.47 -8.00 14.63
CA LEU A 83 -0.13 -9.29 14.03
C LEU A 83 1.15 -9.21 13.20
N SER A 84 1.34 -8.12 12.44
CA SER A 84 2.56 -7.87 11.66
C SER A 84 3.79 -7.75 12.57
N SER A 85 3.68 -7.03 13.69
CA SER A 85 4.79 -6.82 14.62
C SER A 85 5.22 -8.11 15.38
N HIS A 86 4.32 -9.08 15.53
CA HIS A 86 4.59 -10.32 16.27
C HIS A 86 4.98 -11.52 15.40
N SER A 87 4.91 -11.40 14.07
CA SER A 87 5.23 -12.51 13.16
C SER A 87 5.95 -12.04 11.90
N GLU A 88 7.19 -12.47 11.73
CA GLU A 88 7.95 -12.19 10.51
C GLU A 88 7.25 -12.67 9.23
N LYS A 89 6.49 -13.78 9.30
CA LYS A 89 5.72 -14.27 8.16
C LYS A 89 4.57 -13.33 7.82
N MET A 90 3.87 -12.83 8.84
CA MET A 90 2.79 -11.86 8.67
C MET A 90 3.33 -10.52 8.17
N SER A 91 4.43 -10.02 8.71
CA SER A 91 5.08 -8.81 8.25
C SER A 91 5.48 -8.91 6.77
N LYS A 92 6.09 -10.02 6.34
CA LYS A 92 6.40 -10.25 4.91
C LYS A 92 5.16 -10.27 4.01
N VAL A 93 4.05 -10.77 4.53
CA VAL A 93 2.78 -10.83 3.80
C VAL A 93 2.07 -9.49 3.82
N LEU A 94 2.03 -8.77 4.94
CA LEU A 94 1.28 -7.52 5.11
C LEU A 94 2.10 -6.30 4.65
N ASP A 95 3.35 -6.20 5.07
CA ASP A 95 4.19 -5.02 4.82
C ASP A 95 5.04 -5.19 3.55
N GLY A 96 5.43 -6.43 3.22
CA GLY A 96 6.34 -6.73 2.12
C GLY A 96 7.81 -6.72 2.55
N THR A 97 8.71 -7.01 1.60
CA THR A 97 10.16 -7.02 1.84
C THR A 97 10.85 -6.22 0.74
N ALA A 98 11.89 -5.47 1.07
CA ALA A 98 12.71 -4.82 0.06
C ALA A 98 13.29 -5.86 -0.92
N VAL A 99 13.37 -5.49 -2.20
CA VAL A 99 13.93 -6.34 -3.27
C VAL A 99 15.12 -5.64 -3.87
N LEU A 100 16.25 -6.33 -3.94
CA LEU A 100 17.48 -5.82 -4.55
C LEU A 100 17.30 -5.74 -6.07
N LEU A 101 17.34 -4.53 -6.63
CA LEU A 101 17.22 -4.26 -8.07
C LEU A 101 18.59 -4.13 -8.76
N GLY A 102 19.63 -3.81 -8.02
CA GLY A 102 20.98 -3.67 -8.58
C GLY A 102 22.06 -3.53 -7.51
N ARG A 103 23.31 -3.80 -7.91
CA ARG A 103 24.48 -3.71 -7.03
C ARG A 103 25.73 -3.32 -7.83
N ASN A 104 26.55 -2.44 -7.26
CA ASN A 104 27.87 -2.04 -7.79
C ASN A 104 27.83 -1.56 -9.26
N GLY A 105 26.82 -0.81 -9.64
CA GLY A 105 26.67 -0.31 -11.01
C GLY A 105 26.01 -1.30 -11.98
N ALA A 106 25.60 -2.48 -11.53
CA ALA A 106 24.90 -3.46 -12.34
C ALA A 106 23.42 -3.54 -11.93
N LEU A 107 22.52 -3.39 -12.88
CA LEU A 107 21.07 -3.56 -12.70
C LEU A 107 20.65 -5.00 -13.00
N TYR A 108 19.73 -5.53 -12.21
CA TYR A 108 19.18 -6.88 -12.41
C TYR A 108 17.88 -6.79 -13.23
N GLU A 109 18.01 -6.72 -14.55
CA GLU A 109 16.88 -6.50 -15.46
C GLU A 109 15.73 -7.51 -15.29
N GLU A 110 16.04 -8.78 -15.03
CA GLU A 110 15.02 -9.81 -14.79
C GLU A 110 14.19 -9.51 -13.53
N VAL A 111 14.83 -8.99 -12.48
CA VAL A 111 14.17 -8.60 -11.24
C VAL A 111 13.32 -7.35 -11.46
N ILE A 112 13.84 -6.36 -12.18
CA ILE A 112 13.15 -5.12 -12.54
C ILE A 112 11.87 -5.45 -13.32
N LYS A 113 11.97 -6.30 -14.36
CA LYS A 113 10.81 -6.78 -15.14
C LYS A 113 9.81 -7.56 -14.28
N LYS A 114 10.29 -8.43 -13.39
CA LYS A 114 9.43 -9.20 -12.48
C LYS A 114 8.68 -8.29 -11.49
N CYS A 115 9.32 -7.20 -11.07
CA CYS A 115 8.69 -6.16 -10.23
C CYS A 115 7.79 -5.21 -11.03
N ARG A 116 7.71 -5.36 -12.37
CA ARG A 116 6.94 -4.49 -13.29
C ARG A 116 7.36 -3.02 -13.22
N LEU A 117 8.63 -2.77 -13.00
CA LEU A 117 9.20 -1.43 -13.02
C LEU A 117 9.57 -1.05 -14.45
N SER A 118 9.34 0.21 -14.81
CA SER A 118 9.80 0.79 -16.07
C SER A 118 11.24 1.30 -15.94
N ASP A 119 11.93 1.41 -17.08
CA ASP A 119 13.26 2.00 -17.11
C ASP A 119 13.24 3.48 -16.67
N GLU A 120 12.10 4.17 -16.91
CA GLU A 120 11.92 5.56 -16.49
C GLU A 120 11.88 5.70 -14.97
N GLU A 121 11.18 4.81 -14.26
CA GLU A 121 11.12 4.81 -12.79
C GLU A 121 12.51 4.57 -12.18
N VAL A 122 13.29 3.67 -12.77
CA VAL A 122 14.68 3.41 -12.35
C VAL A 122 15.56 4.65 -12.57
N GLN A 123 15.45 5.29 -13.74
CA GLN A 123 16.21 6.50 -14.05
C GLN A 123 15.77 7.70 -13.20
N GLU A 124 14.48 7.82 -12.89
CA GLU A 124 13.94 8.86 -12.02
C GLU A 124 14.54 8.75 -10.62
N SER A 125 14.57 7.57 -10.03
CA SER A 125 15.19 7.34 -8.71
C SER A 125 16.70 7.63 -8.70
N MET A 126 17.39 7.36 -9.82
CA MET A 126 18.80 7.73 -9.98
C MET A 126 18.99 9.25 -10.03
N ARG A 127 18.09 9.98 -10.71
CA ARG A 127 18.12 11.46 -10.74
C ARG A 127 17.78 12.06 -9.39
N GLU A 128 16.81 11.51 -8.66
CA GLU A 128 16.42 12.00 -7.33
C GLU A 128 17.59 11.95 -6.32
N CYS A 129 18.42 10.92 -6.39
CA CYS A 129 19.60 10.80 -5.51
C CYS A 129 20.86 11.45 -6.10
N ASP A 130 20.79 12.08 -7.28
CA ASP A 130 21.96 12.62 -8.01
C ASP A 130 23.08 11.58 -8.09
N CYS A 131 22.75 10.36 -8.52
CA CYS A 131 23.64 9.20 -8.54
C CYS A 131 23.80 8.68 -9.96
N LYS A 132 25.04 8.52 -10.41
CA LYS A 132 25.35 7.82 -11.64
C LYS A 132 25.40 6.31 -11.40
N LEU A 133 25.20 5.54 -12.47
CA LEU A 133 25.15 4.08 -12.37
C LEU A 133 26.45 3.48 -11.81
N ASP A 134 27.60 4.04 -12.18
CA ASP A 134 28.92 3.64 -11.70
C ASP A 134 29.18 3.98 -10.22
N GLU A 135 28.46 5.01 -9.71
CA GLU A 135 28.52 5.43 -8.30
C GLU A 135 27.56 4.63 -7.40
N MET A 136 26.62 3.90 -7.98
CA MET A 136 25.63 3.12 -7.24
C MET A 136 26.30 1.93 -6.54
N GLU A 137 26.07 1.79 -5.23
CA GLU A 137 26.43 0.61 -4.46
C GLU A 137 25.29 -0.41 -4.43
N TYR A 138 24.09 0.05 -4.02
CA TYR A 138 22.87 -0.76 -3.98
C TYR A 138 21.67 0.03 -4.50
N MET A 139 20.74 -0.69 -5.10
CA MET A 139 19.41 -0.20 -5.46
C MET A 139 18.36 -1.19 -4.97
N PHE A 140 17.38 -0.72 -4.21
CA PHE A 140 16.29 -1.54 -3.68
C PHE A 140 14.93 -1.00 -4.09
N LEU A 141 14.00 -1.90 -4.36
CA LEU A 141 12.58 -1.61 -4.35
C LEU A 141 12.06 -1.86 -2.94
N GLU A 142 11.66 -0.81 -2.26
CA GLU A 142 11.11 -0.89 -0.91
C GLU A 142 9.71 -1.51 -0.89
N ALA A 143 9.25 -1.84 0.30
CA ALA A 143 7.93 -2.45 0.49
C ALA A 143 6.77 -1.52 0.10
N ASP A 144 6.97 -0.21 0.20
CA ASP A 144 6.02 0.85 -0.17
C ASP A 144 6.03 1.18 -1.68
N GLY A 145 6.89 0.52 -2.47
CA GLY A 145 7.01 0.72 -3.90
C GLY A 145 8.01 1.79 -4.33
N ARG A 146 8.67 2.48 -3.40
CA ARG A 146 9.74 3.43 -3.72
C ARG A 146 11.02 2.71 -4.11
N ILE A 147 11.79 3.32 -4.99
CA ILE A 147 13.14 2.85 -5.30
C ILE A 147 14.12 3.68 -4.49
N THR A 148 14.94 3.02 -3.68
CA THR A 148 16.02 3.66 -2.93
C THR A 148 17.36 3.29 -3.54
N VAL A 149 18.24 4.30 -3.69
CA VAL A 149 19.58 4.13 -4.25
C VAL A 149 20.60 4.56 -3.22
N GLN A 150 21.57 3.70 -2.97
CA GLN A 150 22.69 3.96 -2.07
C GLN A 150 23.96 4.16 -2.89
N LYS A 151 24.65 5.28 -2.67
CA LYS A 151 25.94 5.59 -3.30
C LYS A 151 27.08 4.85 -2.61
N LYS A 152 28.12 4.51 -3.38
CA LYS A 152 29.39 4.05 -2.84
C LYS A 152 29.97 5.11 -1.91
N ARG A 153 30.46 4.70 -0.75
CA ARG A 153 31.22 5.60 0.12
C ARG A 153 32.47 6.05 -0.62
N GLN A 154 32.61 7.37 -0.78
CA GLN A 154 33.87 7.95 -1.20
C GLN A 154 34.85 7.76 -0.03
N SER A 155 35.91 6.94 -0.24
CA SER A 155 37.05 6.81 0.69
C SER A 155 37.96 8.00 0.55
#